data_c64b6c1536014b687dd3f2d3780e18a4
#
_entry.id   c64b6c1536014b687dd3f2d3780e18a4
#
_cell.length_a   1.000
_cell.length_b   1.000
_cell.length_c   1.000
_cell.angle_alpha   90.00
_cell.angle_beta   90.00
_cell.angle_gamma   90.00
#
_symmetry.space_group_name_H-M   'P 1'
#
loop_
_entity.id
_entity.type
_entity.pdbx_description
1 polymer ?
#
loop_
_entity_poly.entity_id
_entity_poly.type
_entity_poly.pdbx_seq_one_letter_code
_entity_poly.pdbx_strand_id
1 'polypeptide(L)'
;MNIYAQDISKTVIKKTEVQTPKRTTTVVSKKKAASRVVPQRKRNSSYSSSSNSYQPQLSAEEMYNIGNENYKKGDYSEAVKWYRKAAEQGNASGQKSLGYMYRNGYGVLKDYSEALRWFRKSAEQGYAAGQNNLGAMYLTGYGVSQDYSETLRWLRKSAEQGYATGQNNLGWMYENGYGVLQDYSEAVRWYRKSAEQGDDDGQNNLGSMYLDGYGVSQDYSEALRWYRKSAEQGNAGGQNNLGWMYLNGYGVSQDYSEAVRWFRKSAEQGNDAGQNNLGYMYLNGYGVSKDYTEAVKWYRKAARQGLEKAKDHLRDLNETW
;
A
#
# COMPACT_ATOMS: atom_id res chain seq x y z
N MET A 1 -4.88 -24.89 12.75
CA MET A 1 -3.62 -24.58 12.03
C MET A 1 -3.90 -23.41 11.08
N ASN A 2 -3.28 -22.28 11.36
CA ASN A 2 -3.64 -21.00 10.76
C ASN A 2 -3.18 -20.92 9.29
N ILE A 3 -4.10 -21.10 8.34
CA ILE A 3 -3.83 -21.08 6.88
C ILE A 3 -3.82 -19.63 6.34
N TYR A 4 -3.93 -18.64 7.23
CA TYR A 4 -4.16 -17.23 6.90
C TYR A 4 -2.93 -16.32 7.08
N ALA A 5 -1.76 -16.87 7.39
CA ALA A 5 -0.53 -16.10 7.34
C ALA A 5 -0.21 -15.79 5.87
N GLN A 6 -0.88 -14.78 5.30
CA GLN A 6 -0.40 -14.15 4.08
C GLN A 6 1.01 -13.65 4.35
N ASP A 7 1.88 -13.84 3.37
CA ASP A 7 3.22 -13.27 3.39
C ASP A 7 3.12 -11.73 3.42
N ILE A 8 2.90 -11.20 4.63
CA ILE A 8 2.75 -9.75 4.89
C ILE A 8 4.02 -9.00 4.44
N SER A 9 5.16 -9.70 4.33
CA SER A 9 6.36 -9.11 3.74
C SER A 9 6.11 -8.61 2.33
N LYS A 10 5.30 -9.32 1.53
CA LYS A 10 4.87 -8.89 0.18
C LYS A 10 3.91 -7.71 0.25
N THR A 11 3.03 -7.67 1.26
CA THR A 11 2.05 -6.59 1.46
C THR A 11 2.72 -5.32 1.97
N VAL A 12 3.62 -5.41 2.95
CA VAL A 12 4.45 -4.29 3.44
C VAL A 12 5.24 -3.65 2.29
N ILE A 13 5.69 -4.44 1.32
CA ILE A 13 6.44 -3.95 0.16
C ILE A 13 5.52 -3.30 -0.88
N LYS A 14 4.30 -3.81 -1.10
CA LYS A 14 3.38 -3.31 -2.14
C LYS A 14 2.81 -1.93 -1.83
N LYS A 15 2.50 -1.60 -0.58
CA LYS A 15 1.82 -0.36 -0.19
C LYS A 15 2.69 0.87 0.05
N THR A 16 3.96 0.80 -0.16
CA THR A 16 4.78 2.01 -0.22
C THR A 16 4.56 2.81 -1.51
N GLU A 17 3.40 2.65 -2.15
CA GLU A 17 3.00 3.43 -3.33
C GLU A 17 2.78 4.91 -2.99
N VAL A 18 2.94 5.76 -3.99
CA VAL A 18 2.75 7.22 -3.89
C VAL A 18 1.28 7.50 -3.55
N GLN A 19 0.95 7.71 -2.28
CA GLN A 19 -0.37 8.24 -1.93
C GLN A 19 -0.47 9.69 -2.42
N THR A 20 -1.34 9.92 -3.39
CA THR A 20 -1.73 11.28 -3.79
C THR A 20 -2.59 11.89 -2.69
N PRO A 21 -2.29 13.11 -2.21
CA PRO A 21 -3.15 13.78 -1.25
C PRO A 21 -4.55 13.96 -1.83
N LYS A 22 -5.58 13.54 -1.09
CA LYS A 22 -6.98 13.81 -1.42
C LYS A 22 -7.17 15.33 -1.56
N ARG A 23 -7.67 15.77 -2.70
CA ARG A 23 -7.96 17.16 -3.03
C ARG A 23 -8.97 17.72 -2.03
N THR A 24 -8.53 18.57 -1.11
CA THR A 24 -9.43 19.49 -0.41
C THR A 24 -9.75 20.63 -1.37
N THR A 25 -10.94 20.64 -1.91
CA THR A 25 -11.45 21.74 -2.75
C THR A 25 -11.76 22.95 -1.88
N THR A 26 -10.79 23.86 -1.75
CA THR A 26 -11.05 25.19 -1.22
C THR A 26 -11.55 26.06 -2.36
N VAL A 27 -12.83 26.39 -2.33
CA VAL A 27 -13.47 27.32 -3.27
C VAL A 27 -12.97 28.73 -2.94
N VAL A 28 -12.08 29.27 -3.77
CA VAL A 28 -11.68 30.66 -3.71
C VAL A 28 -12.59 31.47 -4.62
N SER A 29 -13.47 32.24 -4.03
CA SER A 29 -14.34 33.20 -4.73
C SER A 29 -13.51 34.31 -5.37
N LYS A 30 -13.66 34.48 -6.69
CA LYS A 30 -13.06 35.58 -7.44
C LYS A 30 -13.81 36.90 -7.13
N LYS A 31 -13.15 37.85 -6.46
CA LYS A 31 -13.54 39.25 -6.48
C LYS A 31 -12.93 39.96 -7.70
N LYS A 32 -13.76 40.51 -8.56
CA LYS A 32 -13.36 41.40 -9.65
C LYS A 32 -12.84 42.71 -9.07
N ALA A 33 -11.65 43.15 -9.48
CA ALA A 33 -11.18 44.51 -9.29
C ALA A 33 -11.11 45.22 -10.64
N ALA A 34 -11.66 46.40 -10.65
CA ALA A 34 -11.82 47.26 -11.83
C ALA A 34 -10.53 47.96 -12.25
N SER A 35 -10.37 48.11 -13.56
CA SER A 35 -9.28 48.82 -14.19
C SER A 35 -9.39 50.34 -13.99
N ARG A 36 -8.29 50.98 -13.71
CA ARG A 36 -8.16 52.45 -13.81
C ARG A 36 -6.98 52.78 -14.73
N VAL A 37 -7.31 53.40 -15.85
CA VAL A 37 -6.38 53.89 -16.85
C VAL A 37 -5.78 55.23 -16.40
N VAL A 38 -4.46 55.40 -16.47
CA VAL A 38 -3.77 56.72 -16.35
C VAL A 38 -2.65 56.79 -17.41
N PRO A 39 -2.49 57.96 -18.07
CA PRO A 39 -1.85 58.06 -19.36
C PRO A 39 -0.30 58.18 -19.32
N GLN A 40 0.26 57.86 -20.46
CA GLN A 40 1.70 57.86 -20.77
C GLN A 40 2.35 59.23 -20.66
N ARG A 41 3.58 59.27 -20.16
CA ARG A 41 4.55 60.32 -20.37
C ARG A 41 5.88 59.72 -20.87
N LYS A 42 6.22 60.02 -22.12
CA LYS A 42 7.48 59.63 -22.75
C LYS A 42 8.62 60.32 -22.04
N ARG A 43 9.67 59.54 -21.67
CA ARG A 43 11.03 60.05 -21.52
C ARG A 43 12.01 58.98 -22.06
N ASN A 44 12.72 59.38 -23.11
CA ASN A 44 13.88 58.66 -23.61
C ASN A 44 15.00 58.70 -22.58
N SER A 45 15.56 57.59 -22.24
CA SER A 45 16.90 57.48 -21.72
C SER A 45 17.40 56.07 -22.04
N SER A 46 18.40 56.05 -22.89
CA SER A 46 19.16 54.87 -23.28
C SER A 46 20.00 54.40 -22.08
N TYR A 47 19.57 53.31 -21.47
CA TYR A 47 20.40 52.49 -20.61
C TYR A 47 20.37 51.05 -21.17
N SER A 48 21.56 50.56 -21.54
CA SER A 48 21.77 49.16 -21.84
C SER A 48 21.47 48.33 -20.62
N SER A 49 20.26 47.79 -20.54
CA SER A 49 19.90 46.78 -19.55
C SER A 49 20.37 45.44 -20.07
N SER A 50 21.45 44.91 -19.51
CA SER A 50 21.66 43.47 -19.48
C SER A 50 20.46 42.86 -18.75
N SER A 51 19.46 42.41 -19.50
CA SER A 51 18.34 41.66 -19.00
C SER A 51 18.84 40.28 -18.55
N ASN A 52 19.37 40.23 -17.34
CA ASN A 52 19.43 38.99 -16.59
C ASN A 52 17.99 38.60 -16.34
N SER A 53 17.41 37.82 -17.24
CA SER A 53 16.04 37.27 -17.06
C SER A 53 16.07 36.35 -15.83
N TYR A 54 15.68 36.91 -14.69
CA TYR A 54 15.47 36.13 -13.47
C TYR A 54 14.27 35.20 -13.76
N GLN A 55 14.58 34.02 -14.27
CA GLN A 55 13.60 32.92 -14.30
C GLN A 55 13.45 32.46 -12.86
N PRO A 56 12.29 32.58 -12.24
CA PRO A 56 12.10 32.09 -10.89
C PRO A 56 12.45 30.58 -10.86
N GLN A 57 13.46 30.24 -10.10
CA GLN A 57 13.84 28.85 -9.93
C GLN A 57 12.71 28.13 -9.21
N LEU A 58 12.21 27.03 -9.78
CA LEU A 58 11.15 26.21 -9.17
C LEU A 58 11.56 25.77 -7.76
N SER A 59 10.65 25.88 -6.83
CA SER A 59 10.83 25.36 -5.48
C SER A 59 10.90 23.82 -5.48
N ALA A 60 11.50 23.26 -4.44
CA ALA A 60 11.57 21.81 -4.28
C ALA A 60 10.19 21.13 -4.27
N GLU A 61 9.17 21.81 -3.75
CA GLU A 61 7.78 21.31 -3.75
C GLU A 61 7.17 21.34 -5.16
N GLU A 62 7.37 22.40 -5.93
CA GLU A 62 6.92 22.46 -7.33
C GLU A 62 7.58 21.37 -8.18
N MET A 63 8.89 21.15 -8.00
CA MET A 63 9.61 20.07 -8.68
C MET A 63 9.04 18.68 -8.30
N TYR A 64 8.76 18.46 -7.02
CA TYR A 64 8.11 17.23 -6.55
C TYR A 64 6.74 17.02 -7.20
N ASN A 65 5.91 18.07 -7.30
CA ASN A 65 4.60 18.01 -7.91
C ASN A 65 4.66 17.71 -9.42
N ILE A 66 5.64 18.29 -10.15
CA ILE A 66 5.90 17.95 -11.56
C ILE A 66 6.30 16.47 -11.68
N GLY A 67 7.13 15.98 -10.76
CA GLY A 67 7.49 14.56 -10.69
C GLY A 67 6.26 13.65 -10.53
N ASN A 68 5.33 14.03 -9.65
CA ASN A 68 4.07 13.29 -9.44
C ASN A 68 3.19 13.26 -10.70
N GLU A 69 3.10 14.37 -11.43
CA GLU A 69 2.31 14.42 -12.66
C GLU A 69 2.90 13.51 -13.76
N ASN A 70 4.23 13.49 -13.90
CA ASN A 70 4.89 12.57 -14.83
C ASN A 70 4.75 11.10 -14.40
N TYR A 71 4.88 10.81 -13.10
CA TYR A 71 4.65 9.47 -12.57
C TYR A 71 3.22 8.96 -12.88
N LYS A 72 2.19 9.78 -12.70
CA LYS A 72 0.79 9.44 -13.02
C LYS A 72 0.57 9.18 -14.51
N LYS A 73 1.32 9.85 -15.39
CA LYS A 73 1.30 9.64 -16.85
C LYS A 73 2.06 8.39 -17.29
N GLY A 74 2.80 7.73 -16.37
CA GLY A 74 3.69 6.62 -16.69
C GLY A 74 5.06 7.03 -17.24
N ASP A 75 5.35 8.33 -17.33
CA ASP A 75 6.67 8.82 -17.72
C ASP A 75 7.62 8.79 -16.52
N TYR A 76 8.03 7.57 -16.18
CA TYR A 76 8.89 7.32 -15.02
C TYR A 76 10.29 7.94 -15.16
N SER A 77 10.82 8.04 -16.37
CA SER A 77 12.13 8.64 -16.61
C SER A 77 12.12 10.13 -16.31
N GLU A 78 11.08 10.82 -16.74
CA GLU A 78 10.92 12.25 -16.43
C GLU A 78 10.57 12.47 -14.96
N ALA A 79 9.71 11.61 -14.38
CA ALA A 79 9.40 11.64 -12.95
C ALA A 79 10.68 11.56 -12.09
N VAL A 80 11.61 10.65 -12.41
CA VAL A 80 12.89 10.50 -11.71
C VAL A 80 13.72 11.78 -11.76
N LYS A 81 13.78 12.44 -12.92
CA LYS A 81 14.54 13.70 -13.04
C LYS A 81 14.01 14.78 -12.10
N TRP A 82 12.69 14.91 -12.02
CA TRP A 82 12.05 15.91 -11.18
C TRP A 82 12.11 15.54 -9.69
N TYR A 83 11.89 14.27 -9.34
CA TYR A 83 12.09 13.80 -7.96
C TYR A 83 13.53 13.98 -7.49
N ARG A 84 14.53 13.77 -8.37
CA ARG A 84 15.93 13.99 -8.03
C ARG A 84 16.20 15.47 -7.72
N LYS A 85 15.73 16.39 -8.58
CA LYS A 85 15.86 17.83 -8.33
C LYS A 85 15.23 18.24 -7.00
N ALA A 86 14.02 17.77 -6.70
CA ALA A 86 13.34 18.03 -5.43
C ALA A 86 14.10 17.42 -4.25
N ALA A 87 14.55 16.19 -4.36
CA ALA A 87 15.31 15.47 -3.34
C ALA A 87 16.66 16.11 -3.01
N GLU A 88 17.37 16.61 -4.01
CA GLU A 88 18.63 17.32 -3.87
C GLU A 88 18.46 18.68 -3.19
N GLN A 89 17.31 19.33 -3.37
CA GLN A 89 16.94 20.54 -2.62
C GLN A 89 16.34 20.23 -1.23
N GLY A 90 16.40 18.97 -0.77
CA GLY A 90 16.00 18.61 0.58
C GLY A 90 14.52 18.24 0.75
N ASN A 91 13.68 18.22 -0.31
CA ASN A 91 12.29 17.85 -0.19
C ASN A 91 12.14 16.37 0.26
N ALA A 92 11.62 16.15 1.46
CA ALA A 92 11.51 14.80 2.06
C ALA A 92 10.59 13.87 1.27
N SER A 93 9.52 14.40 0.67
CA SER A 93 8.60 13.65 -0.20
C SER A 93 9.29 13.26 -1.51
N GLY A 94 10.06 14.17 -2.09
CA GLY A 94 10.90 13.93 -3.26
C GLY A 94 11.96 12.86 -3.01
N GLN A 95 12.62 12.91 -1.85
CA GLN A 95 13.60 11.90 -1.42
C GLN A 95 12.93 10.52 -1.27
N LYS A 96 11.77 10.44 -0.58
CA LYS A 96 11.00 9.19 -0.47
C LYS A 96 10.61 8.67 -1.86
N SER A 97 10.11 9.54 -2.74
CA SER A 97 9.67 9.11 -4.08
C SER A 97 10.83 8.66 -4.96
N LEU A 98 11.99 9.34 -4.90
CA LEU A 98 13.18 8.91 -5.61
C LEU A 98 13.71 7.56 -5.11
N GLY A 99 13.69 7.33 -3.78
CA GLY A 99 14.00 6.02 -3.19
C GLY A 99 13.07 4.92 -3.69
N TYR A 100 11.78 5.22 -3.83
CA TYR A 100 10.80 4.30 -4.40
C TYR A 100 11.09 3.96 -5.87
N MET A 101 11.47 4.95 -6.69
CA MET A 101 11.85 4.73 -8.08
C MET A 101 13.05 3.77 -8.19
N TYR A 102 14.10 3.99 -7.38
CA TYR A 102 15.27 3.10 -7.35
C TYR A 102 14.92 1.70 -6.85
N ARG A 103 14.10 1.57 -5.79
CA ARG A 103 13.70 0.26 -5.25
C ARG A 103 13.00 -0.61 -6.28
N ASN A 104 12.17 -0.01 -7.13
CA ASN A 104 11.35 -0.73 -8.09
C ASN A 104 11.95 -0.75 -9.52
N GLY A 105 12.95 0.07 -9.81
CA GLY A 105 13.52 0.21 -11.15
C GLY A 105 12.61 1.00 -12.11
N TYR A 106 11.82 1.94 -11.60
CA TYR A 106 10.94 2.77 -12.42
C TYR A 106 11.70 3.97 -12.98
N GLY A 107 11.92 4.01 -14.29
CA GLY A 107 12.64 5.07 -14.98
C GLY A 107 14.16 5.17 -14.66
N VAL A 108 14.67 4.25 -13.83
CA VAL A 108 16.09 4.07 -13.47
C VAL A 108 16.38 2.58 -13.31
N LEU A 109 17.64 2.20 -13.36
CA LEU A 109 18.04 0.85 -12.96
C LEU A 109 17.71 0.63 -11.49
N LYS A 110 17.21 -0.56 -11.18
CA LYS A 110 16.90 -0.96 -9.81
C LYS A 110 18.18 -0.97 -8.97
N ASP A 111 18.17 -0.22 -7.89
CA ASP A 111 19.30 -0.07 -6.97
C ASP A 111 18.81 0.10 -5.54
N TYR A 112 18.95 -0.97 -4.74
CA TYR A 112 18.53 -0.96 -3.35
C TYR A 112 19.41 -0.10 -2.45
N SER A 113 20.69 0.10 -2.78
CA SER A 113 21.60 0.94 -2.01
C SER A 113 21.24 2.41 -2.18
N GLU A 114 20.95 2.85 -3.42
CA GLU A 114 20.43 4.18 -3.66
C GLU A 114 19.04 4.38 -3.04
N ALA A 115 18.14 3.38 -3.13
CA ALA A 115 16.85 3.44 -2.49
C ALA A 115 16.98 3.66 -0.96
N LEU A 116 17.83 2.86 -0.30
CA LEU A 116 18.13 2.99 1.12
C LEU A 116 18.66 4.38 1.48
N ARG A 117 19.61 4.90 0.68
CA ARG A 117 20.20 6.22 0.90
C ARG A 117 19.15 7.33 0.87
N TRP A 118 18.23 7.29 -0.10
CA TRP A 118 17.19 8.30 -0.22
C TRP A 118 16.09 8.14 0.83
N PHE A 119 15.68 6.91 1.17
CA PHE A 119 14.73 6.68 2.27
C PHE A 119 15.31 7.13 3.61
N ARG A 120 16.62 6.91 3.86
CA ARG A 120 17.28 7.39 5.08
C ARG A 120 17.24 8.91 5.19
N LYS A 121 17.59 9.63 4.13
CA LYS A 121 17.52 11.10 4.10
C LYS A 121 16.10 11.60 4.42
N SER A 122 15.08 10.99 3.82
CA SER A 122 13.69 11.34 4.07
C SER A 122 13.26 11.05 5.52
N ALA A 123 13.67 9.89 6.05
CA ALA A 123 13.36 9.45 7.40
C ALA A 123 14.02 10.31 8.49
N GLU A 124 15.27 10.71 8.27
CA GLU A 124 16.04 11.56 9.18
C GLU A 124 15.46 12.98 9.28
N GLN A 125 14.78 13.47 8.25
CA GLN A 125 13.99 14.70 8.29
C GLN A 125 12.67 14.55 9.06
N GLY A 126 12.36 13.38 9.61
CA GLY A 126 11.12 13.13 10.33
C GLY A 126 9.93 12.74 9.44
N TYR A 127 10.10 12.58 8.12
CA TYR A 127 8.97 12.26 7.23
C TYR A 127 8.47 10.82 7.47
N ALA A 128 7.24 10.70 7.97
CA ALA A 128 6.68 9.42 8.43
C ALA A 128 6.68 8.32 7.35
N ALA A 129 6.33 8.66 6.10
CA ALA A 129 6.38 7.71 5.01
C ALA A 129 7.83 7.30 4.64
N GLY A 130 8.79 8.20 4.79
CA GLY A 130 10.22 7.90 4.64
C GLY A 130 10.70 6.93 5.72
N GLN A 131 10.28 7.15 6.96
CA GLN A 131 10.58 6.28 8.10
C GLN A 131 10.00 4.88 7.90
N ASN A 132 8.74 4.79 7.46
CA ASN A 132 8.12 3.51 7.13
C ASN A 132 8.91 2.75 6.05
N ASN A 133 9.30 3.45 4.97
CA ASN A 133 10.07 2.82 3.90
C ASN A 133 11.47 2.39 4.35
N LEU A 134 12.14 3.18 5.18
CA LEU A 134 13.43 2.80 5.76
C LEU A 134 13.29 1.56 6.66
N GLY A 135 12.24 1.50 7.49
CA GLY A 135 11.92 0.30 8.27
C GLY A 135 11.70 -0.92 7.40
N ALA A 136 10.98 -0.78 6.28
CA ALA A 136 10.78 -1.88 5.32
C ALA A 136 12.09 -2.34 4.63
N MET A 137 13.06 -1.45 4.39
CA MET A 137 14.38 -1.83 3.87
C MET A 137 15.14 -2.71 4.87
N TYR A 138 15.14 -2.34 6.16
CA TYR A 138 15.75 -3.16 7.21
C TYR A 138 15.01 -4.49 7.43
N LEU A 139 13.67 -4.51 7.31
CA LEU A 139 12.87 -5.73 7.41
C LEU A 139 13.25 -6.75 6.34
N THR A 140 13.47 -6.29 5.11
CA THR A 140 13.70 -7.14 3.95
C THR A 140 15.17 -7.43 3.68
N GLY A 141 16.08 -6.67 4.28
CA GLY A 141 17.51 -6.74 3.97
C GLY A 141 17.89 -6.16 2.60
N TYR A 142 17.03 -5.32 2.01
CA TYR A 142 17.32 -4.72 0.70
C TYR A 142 18.29 -3.54 0.81
N GLY A 143 19.49 -3.72 0.26
CA GLY A 143 20.56 -2.70 0.29
C GLY A 143 21.21 -2.53 1.67
N VAL A 144 20.82 -3.33 2.64
CA VAL A 144 21.35 -3.35 4.02
C VAL A 144 21.10 -4.73 4.63
N SER A 145 21.87 -5.15 5.63
CA SER A 145 21.58 -6.38 6.36
C SER A 145 20.23 -6.28 7.07
N GLN A 146 19.45 -7.38 7.07
CA GLN A 146 18.17 -7.44 7.79
C GLN A 146 18.41 -7.15 9.28
N ASP A 147 17.58 -6.25 9.83
CA ASP A 147 17.65 -5.86 11.24
C ASP A 147 16.26 -5.52 11.76
N TYR A 148 15.69 -6.41 12.57
CA TYR A 148 14.36 -6.21 13.16
C TYR A 148 14.34 -5.10 14.23
N SER A 149 15.46 -4.82 14.90
CA SER A 149 15.52 -3.73 15.88
C SER A 149 15.45 -2.37 15.20
N GLU A 150 16.21 -2.19 14.12
CA GLU A 150 16.13 -0.98 13.29
C GLU A 150 14.75 -0.86 12.60
N THR A 151 14.21 -1.99 12.11
CA THR A 151 12.84 -2.03 11.56
C THR A 151 11.84 -1.48 12.58
N LEU A 152 11.82 -2.04 13.78
CA LEU A 152 10.92 -1.64 14.87
C LEU A 152 11.10 -0.16 15.23
N ARG A 153 12.35 0.30 15.32
CA ARG A 153 12.68 1.69 15.65
C ARG A 153 12.08 2.68 14.64
N TRP A 154 12.24 2.39 13.36
CA TRP A 154 11.74 3.29 12.30
C TRP A 154 10.24 3.19 12.10
N LEU A 155 9.66 2.00 12.16
CA LEU A 155 8.21 1.82 12.08
C LEU A 155 7.49 2.48 13.28
N ARG A 156 8.06 2.40 14.49
CA ARG A 156 7.50 3.08 15.67
C ARG A 156 7.47 4.60 15.48
N LYS A 157 8.56 5.21 15.01
CA LYS A 157 8.58 6.65 14.69
C LYS A 157 7.52 7.05 13.67
N SER A 158 7.34 6.24 12.63
CA SER A 158 6.31 6.45 11.61
C SER A 158 4.88 6.33 12.18
N ALA A 159 4.63 5.29 12.97
CA ALA A 159 3.33 4.99 13.57
C ALA A 159 2.91 6.04 14.61
N GLU A 160 3.84 6.53 15.42
CA GLU A 160 3.62 7.56 16.44
C GLU A 160 3.25 8.92 15.82
N GLN A 161 3.69 9.19 14.60
CA GLN A 161 3.26 10.34 13.80
C GLN A 161 1.86 10.17 13.17
N GLY A 162 1.21 9.04 13.38
CA GLY A 162 -0.12 8.78 12.85
C GLY A 162 -0.12 8.21 11.42
N TYR A 163 1.01 7.84 10.84
CA TYR A 163 1.03 7.27 9.50
C TYR A 163 0.39 5.87 9.50
N ALA A 164 -0.76 5.72 8.83
CA ALA A 164 -1.60 4.53 8.92
C ALA A 164 -0.86 3.25 8.51
N THR A 165 -0.14 3.26 7.39
CA THR A 165 0.66 2.12 6.95
C THR A 165 1.80 1.79 7.95
N GLY A 166 2.40 2.82 8.57
CA GLY A 166 3.39 2.63 9.63
C GLY A 166 2.79 1.97 10.87
N GLN A 167 1.55 2.33 11.22
CA GLN A 167 0.80 1.71 12.32
C GLN A 167 0.46 0.25 12.01
N ASN A 168 -0.02 -0.04 10.80
CA ASN A 168 -0.25 -1.41 10.36
C ASN A 168 1.03 -2.25 10.46
N ASN A 169 2.14 -1.75 9.93
CA ASN A 169 3.41 -2.47 9.94
C ASN A 169 3.97 -2.67 11.36
N LEU A 170 3.78 -1.69 12.25
CA LEU A 170 4.15 -1.84 13.65
C LEU A 170 3.28 -2.88 14.36
N GLY A 171 1.97 -2.93 14.09
CA GLY A 171 1.07 -3.98 14.55
C GLY A 171 1.57 -5.37 14.15
N TRP A 172 2.00 -5.51 12.90
CA TRP A 172 2.56 -6.76 12.39
C TRP A 172 3.87 -7.18 13.09
N MET A 173 4.73 -6.23 13.45
CA MET A 173 5.94 -6.53 14.23
C MET A 173 5.58 -7.11 15.60
N TYR A 174 4.59 -6.55 16.29
CA TYR A 174 4.11 -7.08 17.57
C TYR A 174 3.39 -8.41 17.44
N GLU A 175 2.57 -8.61 16.40
CA GLU A 175 1.88 -9.88 16.13
C GLU A 175 2.86 -11.03 15.97
N ASN A 176 4.00 -10.79 15.32
CA ASN A 176 4.97 -11.85 15.00
C ASN A 176 6.18 -11.90 15.94
N GLY A 177 6.32 -10.95 16.86
CA GLY A 177 7.45 -10.90 17.77
C GLY A 177 8.79 -10.54 17.10
N TYR A 178 8.76 -9.78 15.99
CA TYR A 178 9.98 -9.38 15.29
C TYR A 178 10.63 -8.14 15.92
N GLY A 179 11.80 -8.32 16.51
CA GLY A 179 12.54 -7.25 17.20
C GLY A 179 11.90 -6.78 18.52
N VAL A 180 10.82 -7.44 18.95
CA VAL A 180 10.06 -7.18 20.18
C VAL A 180 9.41 -8.49 20.64
N LEU A 181 9.05 -8.59 21.91
CA LEU A 181 8.24 -9.73 22.37
C LEU A 181 6.86 -9.69 21.68
N GLN A 182 6.39 -10.88 21.28
CA GLN A 182 5.06 -11.03 20.68
C GLN A 182 4.00 -10.51 21.65
N ASP A 183 3.15 -9.60 21.17
CA ASP A 183 2.06 -9.01 21.94
C ASP A 183 0.86 -8.73 21.01
N TYR A 184 -0.12 -9.63 21.06
CA TYR A 184 -1.33 -9.49 20.26
C TYR A 184 -2.20 -8.30 20.69
N SER A 185 -2.16 -7.89 21.94
CA SER A 185 -2.93 -6.73 22.43
C SER A 185 -2.36 -5.43 21.86
N GLU A 186 -1.03 -5.29 21.84
CA GLU A 186 -0.38 -4.16 21.17
C GLU A 186 -0.60 -4.23 19.65
N ALA A 187 -0.54 -5.42 19.02
CA ALA A 187 -0.84 -5.58 17.61
C ALA A 187 -2.26 -5.07 17.27
N VAL A 188 -3.28 -5.49 18.03
CA VAL A 188 -4.67 -5.02 17.89
C VAL A 188 -4.76 -3.51 18.04
N ARG A 189 -4.06 -2.92 19.01
CA ARG A 189 -4.06 -1.47 19.24
C ARG A 189 -3.56 -0.69 18.02
N TRP A 190 -2.47 -1.16 17.40
CA TRP A 190 -1.89 -0.52 16.23
C TRP A 190 -2.69 -0.78 14.96
N TYR A 191 -3.17 -2.00 14.74
CA TYR A 191 -4.07 -2.32 13.64
C TYR A 191 -5.35 -1.49 13.68
N ARG A 192 -5.93 -1.29 14.88
CA ARG A 192 -7.13 -0.46 15.06
C ARG A 192 -6.89 0.99 14.65
N LYS A 193 -5.78 1.59 15.08
CA LYS A 193 -5.40 2.95 14.68
C LYS A 193 -5.26 3.08 13.16
N SER A 194 -4.65 2.10 12.52
CA SER A 194 -4.50 2.05 11.07
C SER A 194 -5.85 1.89 10.36
N ALA A 195 -6.66 0.92 10.81
CA ALA A 195 -7.97 0.60 10.25
C ALA A 195 -8.97 1.76 10.35
N GLU A 196 -8.96 2.50 11.46
CA GLU A 196 -9.81 3.67 11.69
C GLU A 196 -9.46 4.83 10.76
N GLN A 197 -8.21 4.94 10.32
CA GLN A 197 -7.78 5.88 9.30
C GLN A 197 -8.11 5.42 7.87
N GLY A 198 -8.68 4.23 7.70
CA GLY A 198 -9.09 3.70 6.41
C GLY A 198 -8.02 2.88 5.69
N ASP A 199 -6.90 2.53 6.33
CA ASP A 199 -5.91 1.62 5.74
C ASP A 199 -6.53 0.23 5.57
N ASP A 200 -6.61 -0.24 4.34
CA ASP A 200 -7.32 -1.48 3.99
C ASP A 200 -6.57 -2.75 4.46
N ASP A 201 -5.24 -2.72 4.60
CA ASP A 201 -4.49 -3.81 5.23
C ASP A 201 -4.70 -3.81 6.75
N GLY A 202 -4.67 -2.62 7.38
CA GLY A 202 -4.99 -2.48 8.80
C GLY A 202 -6.40 -3.00 9.13
N GLN A 203 -7.38 -2.73 8.25
CA GLN A 203 -8.74 -3.27 8.38
C GLN A 203 -8.77 -4.79 8.23
N ASN A 204 -8.08 -5.34 7.23
CA ASN A 204 -7.97 -6.78 7.06
C ASN A 204 -7.33 -7.46 8.27
N ASN A 205 -6.21 -6.92 8.75
CA ASN A 205 -5.49 -7.51 9.89
C ASN A 205 -6.30 -7.41 11.18
N LEU A 206 -6.96 -6.28 11.43
CA LEU A 206 -7.86 -6.14 12.58
C LEU A 206 -9.03 -7.13 12.52
N GLY A 207 -9.59 -7.36 11.31
CA GLY A 207 -10.60 -8.39 11.08
C GLY A 207 -10.11 -9.78 11.47
N SER A 208 -8.85 -10.13 11.13
CA SER A 208 -8.24 -11.41 11.51
C SER A 208 -8.06 -11.53 13.03
N MET A 209 -7.65 -10.45 13.72
CA MET A 209 -7.54 -10.48 15.18
C MET A 209 -8.88 -10.76 15.86
N TYR A 210 -9.98 -10.17 15.38
CA TYR A 210 -11.32 -10.47 15.88
C TYR A 210 -11.81 -11.87 15.50
N LEU A 211 -11.47 -12.38 14.30
CA LEU A 211 -11.83 -13.72 13.86
C LEU A 211 -11.23 -14.78 14.77
N ASP A 212 -9.93 -14.64 15.08
CA ASP A 212 -9.18 -15.64 15.82
C ASP A 212 -9.18 -15.40 17.34
N GLY A 213 -9.61 -14.22 17.80
CA GLY A 213 -9.59 -13.85 19.23
C GLY A 213 -8.19 -13.54 19.75
N TYR A 214 -7.26 -13.11 18.90
CA TYR A 214 -5.91 -12.77 19.31
C TYR A 214 -5.83 -11.33 19.83
N GLY A 215 -5.45 -11.15 21.08
CA GLY A 215 -5.32 -9.85 21.74
C GLY A 215 -6.65 -9.11 21.96
N VAL A 216 -7.76 -9.71 21.58
CA VAL A 216 -9.13 -9.22 21.71
C VAL A 216 -10.07 -10.44 21.78
N SER A 217 -11.24 -10.31 22.41
CA SER A 217 -12.23 -11.38 22.40
C SER A 217 -12.69 -11.68 20.97
N GLN A 218 -12.83 -12.97 20.64
CA GLN A 218 -13.33 -13.39 19.34
C GLN A 218 -14.72 -12.78 19.08
N ASP A 219 -14.87 -12.15 17.92
CA ASP A 219 -16.14 -11.54 17.49
C ASP A 219 -16.27 -11.60 15.96
N TYR A 220 -17.08 -12.53 15.48
CA TYR A 220 -17.32 -12.71 14.04
C TYR A 220 -18.05 -11.52 13.40
N SER A 221 -18.85 -10.78 14.15
CA SER A 221 -19.56 -9.60 13.63
C SER A 221 -18.58 -8.45 13.39
N GLU A 222 -17.65 -8.21 14.33
CA GLU A 222 -16.58 -7.24 14.15
C GLU A 222 -15.60 -7.69 13.05
N ALA A 223 -15.22 -8.98 12.99
CA ALA A 223 -14.39 -9.52 11.91
C ALA A 223 -15.02 -9.25 10.54
N LEU A 224 -16.29 -9.60 10.37
CA LEU A 224 -17.07 -9.35 9.15
C LEU A 224 -17.09 -7.86 8.78
N ARG A 225 -17.31 -6.98 9.76
CA ARG A 225 -17.38 -5.54 9.56
C ARG A 225 -16.05 -4.99 9.02
N TRP A 226 -14.93 -5.42 9.57
CA TRP A 226 -13.62 -4.97 9.15
C TRP A 226 -13.18 -5.57 7.81
N TYR A 227 -13.42 -6.85 7.58
CA TYR A 227 -13.16 -7.48 6.28
C TYR A 227 -14.00 -6.85 5.17
N ARG A 228 -15.25 -6.48 5.45
CA ARG A 228 -16.10 -5.78 4.45
C ARG A 228 -15.51 -4.44 4.08
N LYS A 229 -15.09 -3.62 5.04
CA LYS A 229 -14.43 -2.34 4.76
C LYS A 229 -13.17 -2.51 3.91
N SER A 230 -12.34 -3.47 4.24
CA SER A 230 -11.12 -3.79 3.48
C SER A 230 -11.44 -4.25 2.05
N ALA A 231 -12.38 -5.17 1.91
CA ALA A 231 -12.81 -5.74 0.63
C ALA A 231 -13.45 -4.70 -0.32
N GLU A 232 -14.26 -3.79 0.23
CA GLU A 232 -14.90 -2.69 -0.53
C GLU A 232 -13.88 -1.67 -1.04
N GLN A 233 -12.76 -1.50 -0.36
CA GLN A 233 -11.61 -0.70 -0.84
C GLN A 233 -10.77 -1.42 -1.90
N GLY A 234 -11.05 -2.70 -2.18
CA GLY A 234 -10.36 -3.48 -3.19
C GLY A 234 -9.22 -4.36 -2.66
N ASN A 235 -9.00 -4.43 -1.34
CA ASN A 235 -7.97 -5.31 -0.76
C ASN A 235 -8.26 -6.78 -1.10
N ALA A 236 -7.35 -7.43 -1.81
CA ALA A 236 -7.54 -8.80 -2.26
C ALA A 236 -7.61 -9.83 -1.11
N GLY A 237 -6.84 -9.61 -0.03
CA GLY A 237 -6.92 -10.40 1.19
C GLY A 237 -8.26 -10.23 1.90
N GLY A 238 -8.69 -8.97 2.07
CA GLY A 238 -10.00 -8.65 2.65
C GLY A 238 -11.15 -9.24 1.85
N GLN A 239 -11.07 -9.23 0.51
CA GLN A 239 -12.07 -9.88 -0.35
C GLN A 239 -12.09 -11.40 -0.17
N ASN A 240 -10.93 -12.04 -0.09
CA ASN A 240 -10.86 -13.47 0.22
C ASN A 240 -11.48 -13.78 1.58
N ASN A 241 -11.12 -13.03 2.60
CA ASN A 241 -11.61 -13.27 3.97
C ASN A 241 -13.11 -12.99 4.09
N LEU A 242 -13.62 -11.96 3.42
CA LEU A 242 -15.07 -11.71 3.37
C LEU A 242 -15.82 -12.85 2.66
N GLY A 243 -15.26 -13.37 1.54
CA GLY A 243 -15.81 -14.53 0.87
C GLY A 243 -15.86 -15.76 1.80
N TRP A 244 -14.83 -15.95 2.61
CA TRP A 244 -14.76 -17.05 3.59
C TRP A 244 -15.80 -16.89 4.71
N MET A 245 -16.06 -15.64 5.17
CA MET A 245 -17.13 -15.38 6.16
C MET A 245 -18.49 -15.78 5.61
N TYR A 246 -18.82 -15.45 4.36
CA TYR A 246 -20.05 -15.87 3.70
C TYR A 246 -20.12 -17.38 3.44
N LEU A 247 -19.01 -18.02 3.07
CA LEU A 247 -18.94 -19.47 2.87
C LEU A 247 -19.33 -20.24 4.12
N ASN A 248 -18.90 -19.77 5.29
CA ASN A 248 -19.07 -20.48 6.56
C ASN A 248 -20.22 -19.94 7.42
N GLY A 249 -20.81 -18.81 7.06
CA GLY A 249 -21.86 -18.19 7.86
C GLY A 249 -21.37 -17.55 9.16
N TYR A 250 -20.13 -17.04 9.18
CA TYR A 250 -19.56 -16.41 10.36
C TYR A 250 -19.93 -14.92 10.43
N GLY A 251 -20.67 -14.52 11.45
CA GLY A 251 -21.17 -13.17 11.64
C GLY A 251 -22.21 -12.72 10.60
N VAL A 252 -22.59 -13.61 9.68
CA VAL A 252 -23.58 -13.39 8.62
C VAL A 252 -24.20 -14.73 8.24
N SER A 253 -25.41 -14.76 7.67
CA SER A 253 -25.98 -15.97 7.11
C SER A 253 -25.11 -16.53 5.99
N GLN A 254 -24.93 -17.85 5.93
CA GLN A 254 -24.21 -18.51 4.86
C GLN A 254 -24.80 -18.16 3.50
N ASP A 255 -23.94 -17.73 2.58
CA ASP A 255 -24.31 -17.40 1.20
C ASP A 255 -23.18 -17.76 0.24
N TYR A 256 -23.35 -18.87 -0.47
CA TYR A 256 -22.34 -19.34 -1.44
C TYR A 256 -22.20 -18.42 -2.66
N SER A 257 -23.27 -17.74 -3.06
CA SER A 257 -23.24 -16.83 -4.21
C SER A 257 -22.43 -15.58 -3.88
N GLU A 258 -22.62 -15.00 -2.70
CA GLU A 258 -21.78 -13.89 -2.21
C GLU A 258 -20.33 -14.36 -1.98
N ALA A 259 -20.11 -15.56 -1.43
CA ALA A 259 -18.76 -16.12 -1.28
C ALA A 259 -18.03 -16.20 -2.62
N VAL A 260 -18.66 -16.76 -3.66
CA VAL A 260 -18.11 -16.82 -5.02
C VAL A 260 -17.79 -15.42 -5.57
N ARG A 261 -18.70 -14.47 -5.37
CA ARG A 261 -18.52 -13.09 -5.85
C ARG A 261 -17.25 -12.46 -5.26
N TRP A 262 -17.01 -12.63 -3.98
CA TRP A 262 -15.85 -12.08 -3.30
C TRP A 262 -14.56 -12.85 -3.60
N PHE A 263 -14.60 -14.19 -3.62
CA PHE A 263 -13.45 -14.99 -4.05
C PHE A 263 -13.03 -14.68 -5.48
N ARG A 264 -13.97 -14.43 -6.39
CA ARG A 264 -13.66 -14.05 -7.77
C ARG A 264 -12.92 -12.72 -7.85
N LYS A 265 -13.39 -11.70 -7.15
CA LYS A 265 -12.69 -10.40 -7.08
C LYS A 265 -11.26 -10.54 -6.55
N SER A 266 -11.08 -11.33 -5.50
CA SER A 266 -9.76 -11.62 -4.94
C SER A 266 -8.86 -12.38 -5.93
N ALA A 267 -9.39 -13.42 -6.57
CA ALA A 267 -8.69 -14.28 -7.52
C ALA A 267 -8.26 -13.53 -8.79
N GLU A 268 -9.10 -12.64 -9.30
CA GLU A 268 -8.82 -11.81 -10.47
C GLU A 268 -7.69 -10.80 -10.22
N GLN A 269 -7.51 -10.35 -8.97
CA GLN A 269 -6.37 -9.56 -8.54
C GLN A 269 -5.09 -10.38 -8.32
N GLY A 270 -5.16 -11.71 -8.50
CA GLY A 270 -4.01 -12.59 -8.37
C GLY A 270 -3.77 -13.13 -6.95
N ASN A 271 -4.68 -12.92 -6.00
CA ASN A 271 -4.56 -13.51 -4.67
C ASN A 271 -4.66 -15.04 -4.75
N ASP A 272 -3.64 -15.74 -4.28
CA ASP A 272 -3.51 -17.19 -4.38
C ASP A 272 -4.56 -17.94 -3.56
N ALA A 273 -4.87 -17.45 -2.33
CA ALA A 273 -5.94 -18.01 -1.50
C ALA A 273 -7.32 -17.81 -2.15
N GLY A 274 -7.58 -16.62 -2.72
CA GLY A 274 -8.81 -16.34 -3.48
C GLY A 274 -8.95 -17.24 -4.70
N GLN A 275 -7.85 -17.47 -5.44
CA GLN A 275 -7.83 -18.41 -6.58
C GLN A 275 -8.13 -19.84 -6.13
N ASN A 276 -7.49 -20.31 -5.06
CA ASN A 276 -7.76 -21.62 -4.50
C ASN A 276 -9.23 -21.78 -4.06
N ASN A 277 -9.75 -20.80 -3.35
CA ASN A 277 -11.12 -20.87 -2.85
C ASN A 277 -12.14 -20.79 -3.99
N LEU A 278 -11.89 -19.99 -5.02
CA LEU A 278 -12.75 -19.97 -6.23
C LEU A 278 -12.72 -21.32 -6.96
N GLY A 279 -11.53 -21.95 -7.07
CA GLY A 279 -11.41 -23.32 -7.59
C GLY A 279 -12.27 -24.34 -6.80
N TYR A 280 -12.24 -24.23 -5.47
CA TYR A 280 -13.07 -25.07 -4.59
C TYR A 280 -14.57 -24.87 -4.83
N MET A 281 -15.01 -23.61 -5.02
CA MET A 281 -16.42 -23.32 -5.32
C MET A 281 -16.89 -23.96 -6.62
N TYR A 282 -16.08 -23.86 -7.69
CA TYR A 282 -16.37 -24.52 -8.98
C TYR A 282 -16.35 -26.03 -8.91
N LEU A 283 -15.39 -26.63 -8.18
CA LEU A 283 -15.29 -28.07 -8.04
C LEU A 283 -16.54 -28.68 -7.41
N ASN A 284 -17.09 -27.98 -6.41
CA ASN A 284 -18.24 -28.49 -5.62
C ASN A 284 -19.61 -27.99 -6.12
N GLY A 285 -19.63 -26.97 -6.99
CA GLY A 285 -20.87 -26.34 -7.44
C GLY A 285 -21.53 -25.46 -6.36
N TYR A 286 -20.74 -24.87 -5.47
CA TYR A 286 -21.24 -23.99 -4.41
C TYR A 286 -21.41 -22.55 -4.96
N GLY A 287 -22.65 -22.08 -5.04
CA GLY A 287 -22.98 -20.73 -5.55
C GLY A 287 -22.68 -20.50 -7.04
N VAL A 288 -22.16 -21.49 -7.74
CA VAL A 288 -21.92 -21.54 -9.19
C VAL A 288 -22.24 -22.94 -9.71
N SER A 289 -22.45 -23.07 -11.02
CA SER A 289 -22.52 -24.40 -11.65
C SER A 289 -21.20 -25.13 -11.46
N LYS A 290 -21.27 -26.42 -11.14
CA LYS A 290 -20.08 -27.27 -11.02
C LYS A 290 -19.33 -27.29 -12.34
N ASP A 291 -18.04 -26.95 -12.30
CA ASP A 291 -17.17 -26.90 -13.48
C ASP A 291 -15.74 -27.34 -13.10
N TYR A 292 -15.41 -28.56 -13.46
CA TYR A 292 -14.11 -29.16 -13.20
C TYR A 292 -12.99 -28.40 -13.91
N THR A 293 -13.22 -27.95 -15.14
CA THR A 293 -12.21 -27.27 -15.96
C THR A 293 -11.84 -25.91 -15.37
N GLU A 294 -12.83 -25.13 -14.97
CA GLU A 294 -12.60 -23.87 -14.27
C GLU A 294 -11.95 -24.11 -12.88
N ALA A 295 -12.35 -25.15 -12.15
CA ALA A 295 -11.70 -25.47 -10.87
C ALA A 295 -10.19 -25.74 -11.04
N VAL A 296 -9.82 -26.62 -11.96
CA VAL A 296 -8.42 -26.95 -12.26
C VAL A 296 -7.64 -25.70 -12.73
N LYS A 297 -8.24 -24.88 -13.56
CA LYS A 297 -7.62 -23.63 -14.04
C LYS A 297 -7.28 -22.68 -12.89
N TRP A 298 -8.18 -22.51 -11.91
CA TRP A 298 -7.94 -21.63 -10.77
C TRP A 298 -6.94 -22.24 -9.79
N TYR A 299 -7.01 -23.53 -9.51
CA TYR A 299 -5.99 -24.22 -8.72
C TYR A 299 -4.59 -24.12 -9.32
N ARG A 300 -4.45 -24.28 -10.65
CA ARG A 300 -3.16 -24.11 -11.35
C ARG A 300 -2.58 -22.70 -11.17
N LYS A 301 -3.42 -21.67 -11.22
CA LYS A 301 -2.97 -20.30 -10.97
C LYS A 301 -2.43 -20.13 -9.55
N ALA A 302 -3.13 -20.65 -8.54
CA ALA A 302 -2.69 -20.62 -7.16
C ALA A 302 -1.42 -21.44 -6.92
N ALA A 303 -1.35 -22.65 -7.50
CA ALA A 303 -0.21 -23.56 -7.38
C ALA A 303 1.08 -22.96 -7.98
N ARG A 304 0.99 -22.28 -9.13
CA ARG A 304 2.12 -21.57 -9.76
C ARG A 304 2.67 -20.42 -8.91
N GLN A 305 1.88 -19.88 -8.00
CA GLN A 305 2.33 -18.90 -7.01
C GLN A 305 2.96 -19.54 -5.77
N GLY A 306 2.96 -20.88 -5.68
CA GLY A 306 3.57 -21.64 -4.60
C GLY A 306 2.58 -22.11 -3.52
N LEU A 307 1.26 -21.92 -3.68
CA LEU A 307 0.28 -22.34 -2.68
C LEU A 307 0.19 -23.87 -2.63
N GLU A 308 0.72 -24.49 -1.57
CA GLU A 308 0.77 -25.96 -1.42
C GLU A 308 -0.64 -26.59 -1.42
N LYS A 309 -1.61 -25.96 -0.74
CA LYS A 309 -2.99 -26.44 -0.73
C LYS A 309 -3.60 -26.57 -2.13
N ALA A 310 -3.25 -25.67 -3.04
CA ALA A 310 -3.70 -25.76 -4.44
C ALA A 310 -3.01 -26.89 -5.19
N LYS A 311 -1.75 -27.17 -4.89
CA LYS A 311 -1.02 -28.33 -5.43
C LYS A 311 -1.60 -29.65 -4.90
N ASP A 312 -2.00 -29.69 -3.61
CA ASP A 312 -2.68 -30.84 -3.04
C ASP A 312 -3.99 -31.12 -3.76
N HIS A 313 -4.83 -30.09 -3.96
CA HIS A 313 -6.07 -30.24 -4.71
C HIS A 313 -5.85 -30.76 -6.15
N LEU A 314 -4.81 -30.29 -6.84
CA LEU A 314 -4.48 -30.79 -8.17
C LEU A 314 -4.00 -32.24 -8.15
N ARG A 315 -3.20 -32.65 -7.15
CA ARG A 315 -2.79 -34.06 -6.97
C ARG A 315 -4.00 -34.96 -6.73
N ASP A 316 -4.94 -34.55 -5.88
CA ASP A 316 -6.18 -35.32 -5.61
C ASP A 316 -7.05 -35.47 -6.86
N LEU A 317 -6.94 -34.53 -7.79
CA LEU A 317 -7.64 -34.56 -9.08
C LEU A 317 -6.82 -35.26 -10.20
N ASN A 318 -5.63 -35.78 -9.91
CA ASN A 318 -4.67 -36.33 -10.87
C ASN A 318 -4.26 -35.33 -11.96
N GLU A 319 -4.16 -34.04 -11.60
CA GLU A 319 -3.80 -32.93 -12.49
C GLU A 319 -2.40 -32.38 -12.16
N THR A 320 -1.74 -31.80 -13.16
CA THR A 320 -0.44 -31.11 -13.00
C THR A 320 -0.63 -29.60 -12.95
N TRP A 321 0.37 -28.87 -12.42
CA TRP A 321 0.38 -27.43 -12.30
C TRP A 321 1.46 -26.73 -13.12
#